data_8c328538ca5f07c1f6d5887e9a792529
#
_entry.id   8c328538ca5f07c1f6d5887e9a792529
#
_cell.length_a   1.000
_cell.length_b   1.000
_cell.length_c   1.000
_cell.angle_alpha   90.00
_cell.angle_beta   90.00
_cell.angle_gamma   90.00
#
_symmetry.space_group_name_H-M   'P 1'
#
loop_
_entity.id
_entity.type
_entity.pdbx_description
1 polymer ?
#
loop_
_entity_poly.entity_id
_entity_poly.type
_entity_poly.pdbx_seq_one_letter_code
_entity_poly.pdbx_strand_id
1 'polypeptide(L)'
;MKSRRAHIVGVGETRYARWGKIGDVTEHALACQAIQNAVADAGLSIDDVDGLASFADDRNEAVFLAAELGLPRLRFGNMVWMPGGGGGCAAVANAAMAVETGQAEVVVVYRSLCQGQFFRFGTGGVDASAPASPMPPTL
;
A
#
# COMPACT_ATOMS: atom_id res chain seq x y z
N MET A 1 22.28 21.52 9.55
CA MET A 1 21.51 20.52 8.75
C MET A 1 20.51 21.28 7.89
N LYS A 2 20.51 21.07 6.57
CA LYS A 2 19.42 21.61 5.73
C LYS A 2 18.13 20.86 6.14
N SER A 3 17.08 21.62 6.47
CA SER A 3 15.75 21.06 6.75
C SER A 3 15.25 20.38 5.46
N ARG A 4 15.04 19.06 5.49
CA ARG A 4 14.33 18.35 4.44
C ARG A 4 12.84 18.60 4.64
N ARG A 5 12.11 18.74 3.55
CA ARG A 5 10.64 18.81 3.56
C ARG A 5 10.10 17.72 2.65
N ALA A 6 9.13 16.99 3.15
CA ALA A 6 8.41 16.04 2.32
C ALA A 6 7.39 16.75 1.43
N HIS A 7 7.24 16.27 0.21
CA HIS A 7 6.27 16.76 -0.76
C HIS A 7 5.54 15.55 -1.38
N ILE A 8 4.26 15.70 -1.65
CA ILE A 8 3.53 14.74 -2.48
C ILE A 8 3.81 15.14 -3.93
N VAL A 9 4.41 14.24 -4.68
CA VAL A 9 4.90 14.49 -6.05
C VAL A 9 4.17 13.67 -7.12
N GLY A 10 3.39 12.68 -6.73
CA GLY A 10 2.62 11.87 -7.65
C GLY A 10 1.48 11.14 -6.96
N VAL A 11 0.47 10.79 -7.74
CA VAL A 11 -0.68 10.00 -7.33
C VAL A 11 -0.97 8.92 -8.36
N GLY A 12 -1.47 7.79 -7.91
CA GLY A 12 -1.79 6.67 -8.79
C GLY A 12 -2.95 5.86 -8.27
N GLU A 13 -3.75 5.40 -9.19
CA GLU A 13 -4.89 4.55 -8.90
C GLU A 13 -5.05 3.48 -9.97
N THR A 14 -5.85 2.47 -9.68
CA THR A 14 -6.25 1.45 -10.64
C THR A 14 -7.73 1.61 -10.99
N ARG A 15 -8.24 0.75 -11.88
CA ARG A 15 -9.67 0.75 -12.21
C ARG A 15 -10.52 0.50 -10.96
N TYR A 16 -11.64 1.18 -10.89
CA TYR A 16 -12.69 0.92 -9.90
C TYR A 16 -13.77 0.02 -10.48
N ALA A 17 -14.30 -0.86 -9.65
CA ALA A 17 -15.43 -1.69 -10.01
C ALA A 17 -16.39 -1.81 -8.84
N ARG A 18 -17.64 -2.17 -9.16
CA ARG A 18 -18.60 -2.51 -8.12
C ARG A 18 -18.10 -3.71 -7.31
N TRP A 19 -18.53 -3.78 -6.08
CA TRP A 19 -18.21 -4.88 -5.17
C TRP A 19 -18.39 -6.27 -5.86
N GLY A 20 -17.39 -7.12 -5.75
CA GLY A 20 -17.39 -8.46 -6.34
C GLY A 20 -17.21 -8.51 -7.87
N LYS A 21 -16.93 -7.39 -8.55
CA LYS A 21 -16.75 -7.33 -10.00
C LYS A 21 -15.30 -7.30 -10.47
N ILE A 22 -14.35 -7.31 -9.55
CA ILE A 22 -12.92 -7.56 -9.83
C ILE A 22 -12.62 -8.98 -9.38
N GLY A 23 -12.42 -9.89 -10.34
CA GLY A 23 -12.09 -11.29 -10.08
C GLY A 23 -10.92 -11.79 -10.92
N ASP A 24 -10.46 -10.97 -11.85
CA ASP A 24 -9.43 -11.28 -12.83
C ASP A 24 -8.01 -10.85 -12.41
N VAL A 25 -7.89 -10.09 -11.33
CA VAL A 25 -6.62 -9.62 -10.76
C VAL A 25 -6.59 -9.79 -9.26
N THR A 26 -5.41 -9.98 -8.72
CA THR A 26 -5.21 -10.08 -7.26
C THR A 26 -5.11 -8.69 -6.64
N GLU A 27 -5.41 -8.60 -5.35
CA GLU A 27 -5.21 -7.39 -4.55
C GLU A 27 -3.76 -6.92 -4.60
N HIS A 28 -2.81 -7.85 -4.58
CA HIS A 28 -1.38 -7.60 -4.71
C HIS A 28 -1.02 -6.97 -6.07
N ALA A 29 -1.53 -7.52 -7.17
CA ALA A 29 -1.30 -6.98 -8.51
C ALA A 29 -1.86 -5.56 -8.67
N LEU A 30 -3.03 -5.28 -8.07
CA LEU A 30 -3.59 -3.92 -8.05
C LEU A 30 -2.72 -2.97 -7.23
N ALA A 31 -2.15 -3.42 -6.11
CA ALA A 31 -1.21 -2.61 -5.34
C ALA A 31 0.03 -2.25 -6.17
N CYS A 32 0.65 -3.24 -6.82
CA CYS A 32 1.79 -3.02 -7.71
C CYS A 32 1.46 -2.02 -8.82
N GLN A 33 0.32 -2.18 -9.48
CA GLN A 33 -0.11 -1.28 -10.55
C GLN A 33 -0.33 0.16 -10.04
N ALA A 34 -0.99 0.35 -8.90
CA ALA A 34 -1.20 1.67 -8.32
C ALA A 34 0.12 2.35 -7.96
N ILE A 35 1.07 1.60 -7.38
CA ILE A 35 2.40 2.09 -7.05
C ILE A 35 3.13 2.54 -8.34
N GLN A 36 3.15 1.70 -9.38
CA GLN A 36 3.78 2.04 -10.66
C GLN A 36 3.15 3.29 -11.29
N ASN A 37 1.81 3.40 -11.24
CA ASN A 37 1.11 4.58 -11.76
C ASN A 37 1.49 5.86 -10.99
N ALA A 38 1.58 5.80 -9.66
CA ALA A 38 2.00 6.94 -8.85
C ALA A 38 3.45 7.37 -9.11
N VAL A 39 4.35 6.40 -9.28
CA VAL A 39 5.76 6.64 -9.61
C VAL A 39 5.89 7.28 -10.99
N ALA A 40 5.12 6.79 -11.97
CA ALA A 40 5.10 7.34 -13.32
C ALA A 40 4.54 8.78 -13.34
N ASP A 41 3.46 9.05 -12.59
CA ASP A 41 2.87 10.39 -12.45
C ASP A 41 3.87 11.39 -11.85
N ALA A 42 4.70 10.94 -10.90
CA ALA A 42 5.78 11.72 -10.34
C ALA A 42 6.95 11.97 -11.30
N GLY A 43 6.99 11.32 -12.46
CA GLY A 43 8.13 11.34 -13.38
C GLY A 43 9.37 10.63 -12.84
N LEU A 44 9.19 9.71 -11.89
CA LEU A 44 10.25 8.93 -11.26
C LEU A 44 10.33 7.53 -11.86
N SER A 45 11.43 6.84 -11.53
CA SER A 45 11.61 5.41 -11.78
C SER A 45 11.26 4.60 -10.51
N ILE A 46 10.88 3.34 -10.70
CA ILE A 46 10.69 2.42 -9.58
C ILE A 46 11.98 2.24 -8.76
N ASP A 47 13.13 2.40 -9.39
CA ASP A 47 14.45 2.32 -8.76
C ASP A 47 14.72 3.48 -7.77
N ASP A 48 13.96 4.58 -7.88
CA ASP A 48 14.06 5.72 -6.97
C ASP A 48 13.32 5.46 -5.66
N VAL A 49 12.39 4.49 -5.64
CA VAL A 49 11.57 4.17 -4.47
C VAL A 49 12.39 3.37 -3.46
N ASP A 50 12.47 3.86 -2.24
CA ASP A 50 13.17 3.19 -1.14
C ASP A 50 12.35 3.10 0.15
N GLY A 51 11.05 3.42 0.07
CA GLY A 51 10.11 3.27 1.18
C GLY A 51 8.70 2.94 0.74
N LEU A 52 8.02 2.11 1.51
CA LEU A 52 6.63 1.71 1.31
C LEU A 52 5.86 1.85 2.63
N ALA A 53 4.69 2.46 2.59
CA ALA A 53 3.84 2.62 3.75
C ALA A 53 2.38 2.28 3.42
N SER A 54 1.70 1.66 4.37
CA SER A 54 0.29 1.31 4.24
C SER A 54 -0.44 1.44 5.58
N PHE A 55 -1.71 1.12 5.60
CA PHE A 55 -2.51 1.17 6.83
C PHE A 55 -3.60 0.09 6.83
N ALA A 56 -4.07 -0.21 8.00
CA ALA A 56 -5.10 -1.16 8.41
C ALA A 56 -5.71 -2.07 7.34
N ASP A 57 -5.79 -3.33 7.61
CA ASP A 57 -6.42 -4.35 6.76
C ASP A 57 -5.81 -4.48 5.33
N ASP A 58 -4.72 -3.78 5.04
CA ASP A 58 -3.95 -4.04 3.83
C ASP A 58 -3.16 -5.35 4.02
N ARG A 59 -3.35 -6.27 3.09
CA ARG A 59 -2.71 -7.59 3.14
C ARG A 59 -1.42 -7.64 2.34
N ASN A 60 -1.06 -6.52 1.73
CA ASN A 60 0.12 -6.44 0.88
C ASN A 60 1.27 -5.87 1.70
N GLU A 61 2.06 -6.75 2.27
CA GLU A 61 3.22 -6.34 3.05
C GLU A 61 4.28 -5.69 2.16
N ALA A 62 4.91 -4.64 2.68
CA ALA A 62 5.90 -3.85 1.95
C ALA A 62 7.04 -4.70 1.37
N VAL A 63 7.48 -5.72 2.08
CA VAL A 63 8.59 -6.59 1.64
C VAL A 63 8.24 -7.40 0.40
N PHE A 64 7.00 -7.90 0.29
CA PHE A 64 6.57 -8.67 -0.89
C PHE A 64 6.35 -7.76 -2.09
N LEU A 65 5.77 -6.57 -1.88
CA LEU A 65 5.64 -5.57 -2.94
C LEU A 65 6.99 -5.08 -3.43
N ALA A 66 7.94 -4.83 -2.53
CA ALA A 66 9.29 -4.44 -2.91
C ALA A 66 9.98 -5.50 -3.77
N ALA A 67 9.82 -6.78 -3.42
CA ALA A 67 10.36 -7.89 -4.20
C ALA A 67 9.70 -8.01 -5.58
N GLU A 68 8.37 -7.93 -5.66
CA GLU A 68 7.61 -8.02 -6.91
C GLU A 68 7.90 -6.84 -7.85
N LEU A 69 8.00 -5.63 -7.30
CA LEU A 69 8.31 -4.42 -8.06
C LEU A 69 9.79 -4.32 -8.44
N GLY A 70 10.65 -5.16 -7.87
CA GLY A 70 12.08 -5.14 -8.12
C GLY A 70 12.78 -3.93 -7.50
N LEU A 71 12.30 -3.42 -6.35
CA LEU A 71 12.97 -2.31 -5.68
C LEU A 71 14.41 -2.70 -5.33
N PRO A 72 15.42 -1.88 -5.68
CA PRO A 72 16.81 -2.21 -5.40
C PRO A 72 17.13 -2.20 -3.90
N ARG A 73 16.29 -1.51 -3.12
CA ARG A 73 16.41 -1.44 -1.66
C ARG A 73 15.08 -1.03 -1.03
N LEU A 74 14.81 -1.50 0.17
CA LEU A 74 13.70 -1.04 1.01
C LEU A 74 14.29 -0.52 2.34
N ARG A 75 14.41 0.79 2.46
CA ARG A 75 14.97 1.45 3.67
C ARG A 75 13.91 1.74 4.72
N PHE A 76 12.67 1.91 4.27
CA PHE A 76 11.53 2.21 5.12
C PHE A 76 10.33 1.34 4.74
N GLY A 77 9.83 0.57 5.70
CA GLY A 77 8.61 -0.20 5.59
C GLY A 77 7.72 0.07 6.79
N ASN A 78 6.48 0.51 6.59
CA ASN A 78 5.56 0.82 7.69
C ASN A 78 4.13 0.42 7.34
N MET A 79 3.43 -0.12 8.34
CA MET A 79 1.99 -0.33 8.27
C MET A 79 1.37 0.21 9.56
N VAL A 80 0.51 1.20 9.42
CA VAL A 80 -0.23 1.75 10.55
C VAL A 80 -1.40 0.82 10.86
N TRP A 81 -1.30 0.11 11.95
CA TRP A 81 -2.35 -0.79 12.42
C TRP A 81 -3.44 0.00 13.15
N MET A 82 -4.24 0.75 12.37
CA MET A 82 -5.37 1.50 12.91
C MET A 82 -6.58 1.33 12.01
N PRO A 83 -7.69 0.80 12.51
CA PRO A 83 -8.94 0.71 11.76
C PRO A 83 -9.51 2.10 11.48
N GLY A 84 -10.11 2.26 10.32
CA GLY A 84 -10.86 3.46 9.94
C GLY A 84 -10.06 4.50 9.18
N GLY A 85 -10.70 5.63 8.87
CA GLY A 85 -10.22 6.65 7.93
C GLY A 85 -8.94 7.38 8.35
N GLY A 86 -8.64 7.44 9.64
CA GLY A 86 -7.44 8.10 10.16
C GLY A 86 -6.13 7.37 9.81
N GLY A 87 -6.19 6.08 9.51
CA GLY A 87 -5.02 5.28 9.17
C GLY A 87 -4.29 5.78 7.91
N GLY A 88 -5.03 6.23 6.90
CA GLY A 88 -4.44 6.80 5.69
C GLY A 88 -3.62 8.06 5.97
N CYS A 89 -4.19 8.98 6.75
CA CYS A 89 -3.47 10.19 7.15
C CYS A 89 -2.23 9.87 7.99
N ALA A 90 -2.32 8.89 8.88
CA ALA A 90 -1.18 8.46 9.70
C ALA A 90 -0.07 7.81 8.85
N ALA A 91 -0.42 7.01 7.84
CA ALA A 91 0.56 6.45 6.91
C ALA A 91 1.29 7.54 6.11
N VAL A 92 0.57 8.55 5.65
CA VAL A 92 1.16 9.73 4.97
C VAL A 92 2.08 10.50 5.92
N ALA A 93 1.66 10.71 7.16
CA ALA A 93 2.49 11.40 8.17
C ALA A 93 3.78 10.62 8.47
N ASN A 94 3.69 9.29 8.60
CA ASN A 94 4.87 8.44 8.82
C ASN A 94 5.82 8.48 7.63
N ALA A 95 5.30 8.45 6.40
CA ALA A 95 6.08 8.59 5.18
C ALA A 95 6.80 9.94 5.13
N ALA A 96 6.10 11.02 5.44
CA ALA A 96 6.68 12.36 5.51
C ALA A 96 7.81 12.42 6.54
N MET A 97 7.59 11.89 7.75
CA MET A 97 8.64 11.84 8.77
C MET A 97 9.85 11.03 8.30
N ALA A 98 9.65 9.89 7.63
CA ALA A 98 10.76 9.09 7.10
C ALA A 98 11.62 9.87 6.11
N VAL A 99 11.00 10.65 5.23
CA VAL A 99 11.71 11.52 4.27
C VAL A 99 12.43 12.67 4.99
N GLU A 100 11.75 13.36 5.89
CA GLU A 100 12.31 14.53 6.61
C GLU A 100 13.47 14.14 7.51
N THR A 101 13.44 12.96 8.10
CA THR A 101 14.54 12.43 8.93
C THR A 101 15.64 11.72 8.14
N GLY A 102 15.46 11.55 6.82
CA GLY A 102 16.44 10.91 5.94
C GLY A 102 16.49 9.39 6.04
N GLN A 103 15.46 8.77 6.61
CA GLN A 103 15.32 7.32 6.62
C GLN A 103 15.05 6.77 5.22
N ALA A 104 14.32 7.53 4.40
CA ALA A 104 14.07 7.25 3.01
C ALA A 104 14.14 8.53 2.16
N GLU A 105 14.24 8.37 0.85
CA GLU A 105 14.24 9.48 -0.11
C GLU A 105 12.86 9.58 -0.79
N VAL A 106 12.30 8.46 -1.22
CA VAL A 106 11.02 8.36 -1.91
C VAL A 106 10.17 7.26 -1.26
N VAL A 107 9.07 7.66 -0.65
CA VAL A 107 8.15 6.73 0.01
C VAL A 107 6.82 6.73 -0.73
N VAL A 108 6.36 5.56 -1.16
CA VAL A 108 5.01 5.39 -1.70
C VAL A 108 4.08 4.95 -0.57
N VAL A 109 3.01 5.72 -0.37
CA VAL A 109 1.90 5.34 0.51
C VAL A 109 0.83 4.68 -0.35
N TYR A 110 0.52 3.44 -0.08
CA TYR A 110 -0.39 2.64 -0.88
C TYR A 110 -1.50 2.01 -0.04
N ARG A 111 -2.56 1.63 -0.70
CA ARG A 111 -3.56 0.71 -0.20
C ARG A 111 -4.25 0.00 -1.36
N SER A 112 -4.47 -1.30 -1.23
CA SER A 112 -5.23 -2.09 -2.17
C SER A 112 -6.26 -2.95 -1.46
N LEU A 113 -7.49 -2.95 -1.97
CA LEU A 113 -8.60 -3.70 -1.41
C LEU A 113 -9.45 -4.32 -2.52
N CYS A 114 -9.54 -5.64 -2.51
CA CYS A 114 -10.46 -6.42 -3.34
C CYS A 114 -11.59 -7.03 -2.50
N GLN A 115 -12.38 -6.19 -1.87
CA GLN A 115 -13.38 -6.62 -0.88
C GLN A 115 -14.34 -7.70 -1.39
N GLY A 116 -14.68 -7.70 -2.66
CA GLY A 116 -15.52 -8.72 -3.25
C GLY A 116 -14.88 -10.09 -3.37
N GLN A 117 -13.57 -10.20 -3.23
CA GLN A 117 -12.83 -11.47 -3.26
C GLN A 117 -12.71 -12.10 -1.87
N PHE A 118 -12.83 -11.30 -0.81
CA PHE A 118 -12.58 -11.75 0.55
C PHE A 118 -13.74 -11.45 1.50
N PHE A 119 -13.90 -10.23 1.91
CA PHE A 119 -14.99 -9.77 2.77
C PHE A 119 -15.30 -8.30 2.49
N ARG A 120 -16.50 -7.89 2.85
CA ARG A 120 -16.91 -6.49 2.72
C ARG A 120 -16.62 -5.75 4.02
N PHE A 121 -15.83 -4.69 3.94
CA PHE A 121 -15.57 -3.82 5.07
C PHE A 121 -16.87 -3.15 5.57
N GLY A 122 -17.09 -3.14 6.88
CA GLY A 122 -18.25 -2.51 7.49
C GLY A 122 -19.54 -3.34 7.50
N THR A 123 -19.54 -4.54 6.97
CA THR A 123 -20.63 -5.49 7.20
C THR A 123 -20.33 -6.30 8.46
N GLY A 124 -21.08 -6.05 9.53
CA GLY A 124 -20.94 -6.73 10.82
C GLY A 124 -21.43 -8.19 10.84
N GLY A 125 -21.23 -8.93 9.78
CA GLY A 125 -21.57 -10.34 9.70
C GLY A 125 -20.45 -11.10 9.00
N VAL A 126 -19.83 -12.03 9.71
CA VAL A 126 -19.03 -13.07 9.08
C VAL A 126 -20.02 -13.91 8.27
N ASP A 127 -19.96 -13.83 6.95
CA ASP A 127 -20.62 -14.83 6.14
C ASP A 127 -19.83 -16.14 6.38
N ALA A 128 -20.39 -17.01 7.23
CA ALA A 128 -19.76 -18.28 7.61
C ALA A 128 -19.53 -19.22 6.41
N SER A 129 -20.03 -18.85 5.22
CA SER A 129 -19.83 -19.56 3.96
C SER A 129 -18.61 -19.08 3.17
N ALA A 130 -17.98 -17.96 3.55
CA ALA A 130 -16.76 -17.53 2.89
C ALA A 130 -15.61 -18.46 3.31
N PRO A 131 -14.88 -19.06 2.35
CA PRO A 131 -13.71 -19.85 2.70
C PRO A 131 -12.73 -18.99 3.49
N ALA A 132 -12.29 -19.51 4.64
CA ALA A 132 -11.28 -18.85 5.44
C ALA A 132 -10.08 -18.51 4.52
N SER A 133 -9.75 -17.23 4.43
CA SER A 133 -8.54 -16.81 3.71
C SER A 133 -7.37 -17.56 4.35
N PRO A 134 -6.55 -18.29 3.58
CA PRO A 134 -5.38 -18.91 4.15
C PRO A 134 -4.50 -17.78 4.70
N MET A 135 -4.38 -17.72 6.01
CA MET A 135 -3.30 -16.91 6.60
C MET A 135 -2.00 -17.44 6.04
N PRO A 136 -1.10 -16.57 5.58
CA PRO A 136 0.23 -17.01 5.23
C PRO A 136 0.82 -17.75 6.44
N PRO A 137 1.58 -18.84 6.22
CA PRO A 137 2.20 -19.54 7.33
C PRO A 137 3.04 -18.55 8.12
N THR A 138 2.76 -18.45 9.40
CA THR A 138 3.64 -17.76 10.35
C THR A 138 4.97 -18.51 10.34
N LEU A 139 6.01 -17.81 9.90
CA LEU A 139 7.40 -18.28 10.03
C LEU A 139 7.78 -18.34 11.50
#